data_d6229c3d5b16b42a33af6a9e09d54920
#
_entry.id   d6229c3d5b16b42a33af6a9e09d54920
#
_cell.length_a   1.000
_cell.length_b   1.000
_cell.length_c   1.000
_cell.angle_alpha   90.00
_cell.angle_beta   90.00
_cell.angle_gamma   90.00
#
_symmetry.space_group_name_H-M   'P 1'
#
loop_
_entity.id
_entity.type
_entity.pdbx_description
1 polymer ?
#
loop_
_entity_poly.entity_id
_entity_poly.type
_entity_poly.pdbx_seq_one_letter_code
_entity_poly.pdbx_strand_id
1 'polypeptide(L)'
;QMPIGTMDVVLNFKPEVLRAYYHKWYRPDLQGIVIVGDFDADEMEKKVKDLFSSIPKAKNPAKREYPSVSDNKEPIYFSFSDPELSAARTTISFKSDGIPLEYRNTEVYMQQDMLMTIICALINNRLTDFAQTAECDYSYAGVYFGQYYVSKTKDSFNVITLPKKGKTQEAVADAMGIVARGCKTGFTDTELERVFTEILANLENSYNERDKTSNDSFGKALCGHFTDNVPHLGIEKEYEIWKQSIPMINVQVINQIVPQLLSSENMVVVTTEPKQDGFEIVAEDVMVKTINDAMNAEYEAYVDEVITDPLIAQLPAPGKITNMSEDAKLGTITYTLSNGIKVVLKPTDFAADEVIMTAFREGGKRIYAADQAANVLMMDDAYGCSKMGPFDRKTLNKYLAGKKANVSFSVNNYTDVLNGYSTVKDLTTLMELVYTSFTALTADQETYDVEISRALPMLESQAKDPQTIFFRQVAKTRYEDNPLMMSADYNTVKAAKYSEALELVHDALKNAAEYTFIFTGNVDNATIRPLLEQYIATLP
;
A
#
# COMPACT_ATOMS: atom_id res chain seq x y z
N GLN A 1 14.59 -16.65 -21.72
CA GLN A 1 15.15 -15.51 -22.46
C GLN A 1 14.33 -14.26 -22.13
N MET A 2 14.99 -13.16 -21.83
CA MET A 2 14.31 -11.89 -21.50
C MET A 2 13.44 -11.42 -22.68
N PRO A 3 12.22 -10.92 -22.44
CA PRO A 3 11.32 -10.46 -23.52
C PRO A 3 11.91 -9.34 -24.38
N ILE A 4 12.76 -8.49 -23.79
CA ILE A 4 13.43 -7.40 -24.50
C ILE A 4 14.48 -7.89 -25.51
N GLY A 5 14.95 -9.13 -25.39
CA GLY A 5 16.01 -9.69 -26.21
C GLY A 5 17.42 -9.26 -25.78
N THR A 6 18.42 -9.67 -26.56
CA THR A 6 19.82 -9.25 -26.37
C THR A 6 20.19 -8.18 -27.40
N MET A 7 21.21 -7.39 -27.11
CA MET A 7 21.71 -6.37 -28.04
C MET A 7 22.10 -6.98 -29.40
N ASP A 8 22.66 -8.18 -29.40
CA ASP A 8 22.98 -8.88 -30.65
C ASP A 8 21.73 -9.15 -31.50
N VAL A 9 20.64 -9.64 -30.87
CA VAL A 9 19.35 -9.83 -31.55
C VAL A 9 18.79 -8.50 -32.04
N VAL A 10 18.81 -7.46 -31.22
CA VAL A 10 18.28 -6.13 -31.56
C VAL A 10 19.02 -5.51 -32.75
N LEU A 11 20.34 -5.67 -32.80
CA LEU A 11 21.17 -5.10 -33.87
C LEU A 11 21.16 -5.92 -35.15
N ASN A 12 20.94 -7.24 -35.08
CA ASN A 12 21.16 -8.15 -36.20
C ASN A 12 19.89 -8.92 -36.65
N PHE A 13 18.70 -8.66 -36.08
CA PHE A 13 17.48 -9.35 -36.52
C PHE A 13 17.13 -8.99 -37.97
N LYS A 14 16.57 -9.97 -38.66
CA LYS A 14 16.09 -9.77 -40.04
C LYS A 14 14.63 -9.27 -40.00
N PRO A 15 14.27 -8.20 -40.72
CA PRO A 15 12.91 -7.66 -40.73
C PRO A 15 11.84 -8.70 -41.09
N GLU A 16 12.18 -9.71 -41.89
CA GLU A 16 11.29 -10.80 -42.27
C GLU A 16 10.86 -11.66 -41.07
N VAL A 17 11.74 -11.85 -40.10
CA VAL A 17 11.43 -12.59 -38.85
C VAL A 17 10.37 -11.86 -38.05
N LEU A 18 10.50 -10.51 -37.92
CA LEU A 18 9.53 -9.69 -37.23
C LEU A 18 8.16 -9.68 -37.95
N ARG A 19 8.16 -9.55 -39.28
CA ARG A 19 6.93 -9.66 -40.08
C ARG A 19 6.27 -11.03 -39.96
N ALA A 20 7.05 -12.12 -40.01
CA ALA A 20 6.54 -13.47 -39.83
C ALA A 20 5.92 -13.66 -38.44
N TYR A 21 6.56 -13.13 -37.38
CA TYR A 21 6.01 -13.13 -36.03
C TYR A 21 4.68 -12.38 -35.96
N TYR A 22 4.62 -11.17 -36.51
CA TYR A 22 3.40 -10.37 -36.59
C TYR A 22 2.27 -11.12 -37.27
N HIS A 23 2.47 -11.63 -38.50
CA HIS A 23 1.45 -12.37 -39.24
C HIS A 23 1.03 -13.69 -38.56
N LYS A 24 1.91 -14.30 -37.76
CA LYS A 24 1.63 -15.53 -37.03
C LYS A 24 0.72 -15.27 -35.81
N TRP A 25 0.93 -14.18 -35.08
CA TRP A 25 0.33 -13.98 -33.77
C TRP A 25 -0.67 -12.82 -33.69
N TYR A 26 -0.56 -11.78 -34.51
CA TYR A 26 -1.51 -10.66 -34.55
C TYR A 26 -2.66 -10.98 -35.50
N ARG A 27 -3.56 -11.79 -35.04
CA ARG A 27 -4.69 -12.30 -35.83
C ARG A 27 -5.99 -12.26 -35.02
N PRO A 28 -7.17 -12.09 -35.67
CA PRO A 28 -8.44 -11.83 -35.00
C PRO A 28 -8.86 -12.88 -33.97
N ASP A 29 -8.51 -14.16 -34.20
CA ASP A 29 -8.86 -15.25 -33.29
C ASP A 29 -8.08 -15.25 -31.96
N LEU A 30 -7.05 -14.40 -31.82
CA LEU A 30 -6.28 -14.18 -30.60
C LEU A 30 -6.50 -12.80 -29.99
N GLN A 31 -7.38 -11.98 -30.55
CA GLN A 31 -7.62 -10.61 -30.10
C GLN A 31 -9.01 -10.44 -29.52
N GLY A 32 -9.11 -9.70 -28.43
CA GLY A 32 -10.34 -9.19 -27.86
C GLY A 32 -10.39 -7.66 -27.98
N ILE A 33 -11.57 -7.10 -28.15
CA ILE A 33 -11.82 -5.66 -28.12
C ILE A 33 -12.68 -5.39 -26.90
N VAL A 34 -12.18 -4.54 -26.00
CA VAL A 34 -12.92 -4.08 -24.82
C VAL A 34 -13.14 -2.57 -24.97
N ILE A 35 -14.39 -2.14 -24.93
CA ILE A 35 -14.78 -0.73 -24.99
C ILE A 35 -15.66 -0.46 -23.77
N VAL A 36 -15.28 0.54 -22.97
CA VAL A 36 -16.02 0.95 -21.77
C VAL A 36 -16.24 2.46 -21.83
N GLY A 37 -17.46 2.90 -21.61
CA GLY A 37 -17.79 4.33 -21.67
C GLY A 37 -19.29 4.59 -21.75
N ASP A 38 -19.66 5.86 -21.87
CA ASP A 38 -21.05 6.30 -22.04
C ASP A 38 -21.41 6.27 -23.53
N PHE A 39 -21.97 5.17 -24.01
CA PHE A 39 -22.42 4.99 -25.38
C PHE A 39 -23.54 3.93 -25.46
N ASP A 40 -24.31 3.97 -26.56
CA ASP A 40 -25.25 2.94 -26.91
C ASP A 40 -24.52 1.64 -27.31
N ALA A 41 -24.76 0.55 -26.58
CA ALA A 41 -24.06 -0.72 -26.78
C ALA A 41 -24.37 -1.35 -28.15
N ASP A 42 -25.60 -1.29 -28.62
CA ASP A 42 -26.03 -1.88 -29.90
C ASP A 42 -25.42 -1.11 -31.08
N GLU A 43 -25.40 0.22 -31.01
CA GLU A 43 -24.73 1.06 -32.02
C GLU A 43 -23.22 0.80 -32.05
N MET A 44 -22.58 0.66 -30.88
CA MET A 44 -21.15 0.40 -30.79
C MET A 44 -20.81 -1.00 -31.32
N GLU A 45 -21.60 -2.02 -30.95
CA GLU A 45 -21.44 -3.39 -31.48
C GLU A 45 -21.54 -3.39 -33.02
N LYS A 46 -22.52 -2.65 -33.58
CA LYS A 46 -22.68 -2.52 -35.03
C LYS A 46 -21.44 -1.87 -35.65
N LYS A 47 -20.94 -0.77 -35.08
CA LYS A 47 -19.73 -0.09 -35.59
C LYS A 47 -18.51 -1.01 -35.55
N VAL A 48 -18.33 -1.78 -34.47
CA VAL A 48 -17.25 -2.76 -34.35
C VAL A 48 -17.36 -3.86 -35.41
N LYS A 49 -18.56 -4.43 -35.60
CA LYS A 49 -18.82 -5.43 -36.63
C LYS A 49 -18.56 -4.88 -38.05
N ASP A 50 -19.07 -3.69 -38.35
CA ASP A 50 -18.91 -3.05 -39.65
C ASP A 50 -17.42 -2.79 -39.97
N LEU A 51 -16.64 -2.37 -38.98
CA LEU A 51 -15.22 -2.04 -39.14
C LEU A 51 -14.33 -3.28 -39.22
N PHE A 52 -14.52 -4.25 -38.34
CA PHE A 52 -13.58 -5.37 -38.16
C PHE A 52 -13.98 -6.66 -38.90
N SER A 53 -15.24 -6.83 -39.33
CA SER A 53 -15.70 -8.05 -40.01
C SER A 53 -15.01 -8.29 -41.37
N SER A 54 -14.42 -7.27 -41.97
CA SER A 54 -13.65 -7.38 -43.20
C SER A 54 -12.28 -8.04 -43.03
N ILE A 55 -11.77 -8.14 -41.80
CA ILE A 55 -10.47 -8.74 -41.51
C ILE A 55 -10.58 -10.26 -41.69
N PRO A 56 -9.81 -10.88 -42.57
CA PRO A 56 -9.92 -12.30 -42.86
C PRO A 56 -9.43 -13.15 -41.69
N LYS A 57 -10.12 -14.27 -41.45
CA LYS A 57 -9.62 -15.28 -40.51
C LYS A 57 -8.32 -15.89 -41.02
N ALA A 58 -7.39 -16.18 -40.11
CA ALA A 58 -6.16 -16.84 -40.44
C ALA A 58 -6.43 -18.22 -41.04
N LYS A 59 -5.76 -18.56 -42.14
CA LYS A 59 -5.78 -19.91 -42.71
C LYS A 59 -4.77 -20.80 -41.99
N ASN A 60 -5.22 -21.94 -41.47
CA ASN A 60 -4.39 -22.88 -40.69
C ASN A 60 -3.64 -22.17 -39.55
N PRO A 61 -4.33 -21.55 -38.59
CA PRO A 61 -3.70 -20.75 -37.54
C PRO A 61 -2.81 -21.64 -36.68
N ALA A 62 -1.60 -21.15 -36.38
CA ALA A 62 -0.71 -21.83 -35.44
C ALA A 62 -1.39 -21.90 -34.06
N LYS A 63 -1.36 -23.08 -33.44
CA LYS A 63 -1.85 -23.25 -32.05
C LYS A 63 -0.98 -22.43 -31.11
N ARG A 64 -1.62 -21.73 -30.18
CA ARG A 64 -0.90 -21.05 -29.11
C ARG A 64 -0.42 -22.11 -28.10
N GLU A 65 0.87 -22.16 -27.88
CA GLU A 65 1.50 -23.03 -26.91
C GLU A 65 2.09 -22.16 -25.79
N TYR A 66 1.96 -22.63 -24.56
CA TYR A 66 2.57 -22.00 -23.40
C TYR A 66 3.79 -22.81 -22.99
N PRO A 67 5.01 -22.26 -23.09
CA PRO A 67 6.21 -22.94 -22.64
C PRO A 67 6.09 -23.31 -21.16
N SER A 68 6.38 -24.58 -20.84
CA SER A 68 6.43 -25.03 -19.46
C SER A 68 7.71 -24.55 -18.79
N VAL A 69 7.60 -24.20 -17.52
CA VAL A 69 8.75 -23.95 -16.65
C VAL A 69 9.08 -25.26 -15.92
N SER A 70 10.34 -25.68 -16.01
CA SER A 70 10.80 -26.93 -15.41
C SER A 70 10.82 -26.85 -13.87
N ASP A 71 10.58 -27.99 -13.24
CA ASP A 71 10.84 -28.15 -11.81
C ASP A 71 12.35 -28.23 -11.55
N ASN A 72 12.75 -27.85 -10.36
CA ASN A 72 14.10 -28.01 -9.84
C ASN A 72 14.07 -28.76 -8.50
N LYS A 73 14.96 -29.74 -8.34
CA LYS A 73 15.11 -30.49 -7.08
C LYS A 73 15.93 -29.75 -6.07
N GLU A 74 16.98 -29.09 -6.54
CA GLU A 74 17.84 -28.24 -5.71
C GLU A 74 17.45 -26.77 -5.89
N PRO A 75 17.62 -25.93 -4.87
CA PRO A 75 17.41 -24.49 -4.99
C PRO A 75 18.22 -23.88 -6.13
N ILE A 76 17.61 -22.95 -6.85
CA ILE A 76 18.31 -22.13 -7.85
C ILE A 76 18.57 -20.76 -7.22
N TYR A 77 19.83 -20.36 -7.19
CA TYR A 77 20.24 -19.04 -6.74
C TYR A 77 20.81 -18.22 -7.90
N PHE A 78 20.37 -16.99 -8.01
CA PHE A 78 20.92 -16.03 -8.94
C PHE A 78 21.16 -14.69 -8.21
N SER A 79 22.35 -14.15 -8.37
CA SER A 79 22.67 -12.83 -7.81
C SER A 79 23.24 -11.92 -8.89
N PHE A 80 22.93 -10.63 -8.78
CA PHE A 80 23.34 -9.62 -9.73
C PHE A 80 23.58 -8.29 -9.02
N SER A 81 24.64 -7.59 -9.39
CA SER A 81 24.89 -6.22 -8.90
C SER A 81 25.09 -5.26 -10.06
N ASP A 82 24.52 -4.07 -9.91
CA ASP A 82 24.59 -3.02 -10.92
C ASP A 82 24.71 -1.64 -10.27
N PRO A 83 25.52 -0.72 -10.82
CA PRO A 83 25.65 0.63 -10.28
C PRO A 83 24.36 1.48 -10.42
N GLU A 84 23.44 1.11 -11.31
CA GLU A 84 22.17 1.80 -11.51
C GLU A 84 21.07 1.33 -10.53
N LEU A 85 21.29 0.25 -9.81
CA LEU A 85 20.35 -0.18 -8.77
C LEU A 85 20.41 0.77 -7.57
N SER A 86 19.25 1.23 -7.14
CA SER A 86 19.10 2.15 -6.02
C SER A 86 18.91 1.46 -4.67
N ALA A 87 18.48 0.18 -4.67
CA ALA A 87 18.22 -0.61 -3.47
C ALA A 87 18.52 -2.10 -3.71
N ALA A 88 18.92 -2.79 -2.65
CA ALA A 88 19.02 -4.23 -2.64
C ALA A 88 17.63 -4.87 -2.56
N ARG A 89 17.46 -6.02 -3.20
CA ARG A 89 16.22 -6.78 -3.17
C ARG A 89 16.52 -8.26 -3.29
N THR A 90 15.89 -9.07 -2.43
CA THR A 90 15.85 -10.53 -2.59
C THR A 90 14.40 -10.97 -2.81
N THR A 91 14.20 -11.83 -3.79
CA THR A 91 12.92 -12.51 -4.03
C THR A 91 13.15 -14.01 -3.94
N ILE A 92 12.40 -14.66 -3.06
CA ILE A 92 12.40 -16.13 -2.89
C ILE A 92 11.06 -16.61 -3.41
N SER A 93 11.10 -17.44 -4.46
CA SER A 93 9.91 -17.99 -5.12
C SER A 93 9.83 -19.49 -4.89
N PHE A 94 8.73 -19.96 -4.34
CA PHE A 94 8.38 -21.37 -4.20
C PHE A 94 7.38 -21.71 -5.29
N LYS A 95 7.86 -22.35 -6.37
CA LYS A 95 7.04 -22.67 -7.55
C LYS A 95 6.09 -23.84 -7.28
N SER A 96 4.90 -23.75 -7.82
CA SER A 96 3.91 -24.82 -7.86
C SER A 96 3.25 -24.89 -9.24
N ASP A 97 2.57 -25.98 -9.53
CA ASP A 97 1.76 -26.06 -10.75
C ASP A 97 0.58 -25.08 -10.64
N GLY A 98 0.45 -24.23 -11.66
CA GLY A 98 -0.68 -23.32 -11.76
C GLY A 98 -1.94 -24.05 -12.23
N ILE A 99 -3.11 -23.54 -11.84
CA ILE A 99 -4.37 -24.01 -12.41
C ILE A 99 -4.35 -23.71 -13.92
N PRO A 100 -4.60 -24.72 -14.79
CA PRO A 100 -4.66 -24.49 -16.24
C PRO A 100 -5.68 -23.40 -16.60
N LEU A 101 -5.37 -22.60 -17.63
CA LEU A 101 -6.18 -21.44 -18.02
C LEU A 101 -7.66 -21.78 -18.23
N GLU A 102 -7.97 -22.95 -18.79
CA GLU A 102 -9.34 -23.41 -19.02
C GLU A 102 -10.16 -23.64 -17.74
N TYR A 103 -9.52 -23.80 -16.59
CA TYR A 103 -10.16 -24.03 -15.30
C TYR A 103 -10.12 -22.80 -14.37
N ARG A 104 -9.53 -21.68 -14.80
CA ARG A 104 -9.42 -20.49 -13.94
C ARG A 104 -10.75 -19.77 -13.74
N ASN A 105 -11.68 -19.84 -14.70
CA ASN A 105 -13.00 -19.26 -14.55
C ASN A 105 -13.96 -20.25 -13.86
N THR A 106 -13.60 -20.70 -12.64
CA THR A 106 -14.35 -21.67 -11.85
C THR A 106 -14.39 -21.28 -10.38
N GLU A 107 -15.35 -21.83 -9.62
CA GLU A 107 -15.44 -21.64 -8.17
C GLU A 107 -14.19 -22.18 -7.44
N VAL A 108 -13.58 -23.27 -7.91
CA VAL A 108 -12.37 -23.83 -7.32
C VAL A 108 -11.20 -22.84 -7.39
N TYR A 109 -11.02 -22.18 -8.53
CA TYR A 109 -10.01 -21.13 -8.68
C TYR A 109 -10.26 -19.97 -7.74
N MET A 110 -11.53 -19.51 -7.66
CA MET A 110 -11.91 -18.42 -6.75
C MET A 110 -11.65 -18.77 -5.28
N GLN A 111 -11.98 -19.99 -4.86
CA GLN A 111 -11.73 -20.44 -3.48
C GLN A 111 -10.23 -20.49 -3.17
N GLN A 112 -9.41 -20.97 -4.11
CA GLN A 112 -7.96 -20.94 -3.95
C GLN A 112 -7.44 -19.50 -3.83
N ASP A 113 -7.89 -18.60 -4.70
CA ASP A 113 -7.48 -17.18 -4.69
C ASP A 113 -7.87 -16.49 -3.37
N MET A 114 -9.09 -16.73 -2.88
CA MET A 114 -9.56 -16.23 -1.59
C MET A 114 -8.69 -16.74 -0.44
N LEU A 115 -8.39 -18.04 -0.39
CA LEU A 115 -7.54 -18.63 0.65
C LEU A 115 -6.12 -18.07 0.62
N MET A 116 -5.53 -17.94 -0.58
CA MET A 116 -4.19 -17.37 -0.72
C MET A 116 -4.16 -15.87 -0.38
N THR A 117 -5.21 -15.13 -0.70
CA THR A 117 -5.36 -13.72 -0.28
C THR A 117 -5.35 -13.60 1.25
N ILE A 118 -6.11 -14.44 1.95
CA ILE A 118 -6.17 -14.46 3.41
C ILE A 118 -4.80 -14.84 4.01
N ILE A 119 -4.18 -15.90 3.50
CA ILE A 119 -2.88 -16.39 3.99
C ILE A 119 -1.80 -15.31 3.80
N CYS A 120 -1.75 -14.70 2.61
CA CYS A 120 -0.79 -13.63 2.36
C CYS A 120 -1.04 -12.41 3.28
N ALA A 121 -2.29 -12.04 3.54
CA ALA A 121 -2.62 -10.96 4.47
C ALA A 121 -2.16 -11.27 5.90
N LEU A 122 -2.42 -12.48 6.39
CA LEU A 122 -1.98 -12.92 7.74
C LEU A 122 -0.45 -12.83 7.90
N ILE A 123 0.30 -13.32 6.91
CA ILE A 123 1.77 -13.26 6.92
C ILE A 123 2.26 -11.81 6.81
N ASN A 124 1.69 -11.01 5.91
CA ASN A 124 2.07 -9.63 5.70
C ASN A 124 1.83 -8.76 6.95
N ASN A 125 0.77 -9.02 7.71
CA ASN A 125 0.52 -8.33 8.97
C ASN A 125 1.65 -8.60 9.98
N ARG A 126 2.11 -9.85 10.14
CA ARG A 126 3.25 -10.19 11.00
C ARG A 126 4.57 -9.57 10.50
N LEU A 127 4.82 -9.58 9.18
CA LEU A 127 6.00 -8.94 8.59
C LEU A 127 5.99 -7.42 8.83
N THR A 128 4.83 -6.79 8.71
CA THR A 128 4.65 -5.36 8.96
C THR A 128 4.82 -5.02 10.43
N ASP A 129 4.30 -5.83 11.35
CA ASP A 129 4.47 -5.65 12.78
C ASP A 129 5.94 -5.74 13.20
N PHE A 130 6.67 -6.73 12.69
CA PHE A 130 8.10 -6.88 12.98
C PHE A 130 8.93 -5.76 12.35
N ALA A 131 8.54 -5.27 11.18
CA ALA A 131 9.18 -4.14 10.53
C ALA A 131 9.21 -2.88 11.43
N GLN A 132 8.34 -2.75 12.41
CA GLN A 132 8.29 -1.61 13.34
C GLN A 132 9.18 -1.78 14.56
N THR A 133 9.95 -2.84 14.66
CA THR A 133 10.88 -3.10 15.76
C THR A 133 12.31 -2.69 15.40
N ALA A 134 13.11 -2.33 16.41
CA ALA A 134 14.52 -2.00 16.23
C ALA A 134 15.38 -3.18 15.76
N GLU A 135 14.92 -4.41 15.98
CA GLU A 135 15.62 -5.65 15.66
C GLU A 135 15.53 -6.00 14.16
N CYS A 136 14.59 -5.43 13.43
CA CYS A 136 14.34 -5.72 12.04
C CYS A 136 15.47 -5.24 11.13
N ASP A 137 16.00 -6.11 10.28
CA ASP A 137 17.07 -5.81 9.31
C ASP A 137 16.56 -5.51 7.88
N TYR A 138 15.26 -5.54 7.64
CA TYR A 138 14.66 -5.09 6.38
C TYR A 138 13.93 -3.74 6.53
N SER A 139 13.89 -2.97 5.44
CA SER A 139 13.05 -1.77 5.31
C SER A 139 11.63 -2.14 4.85
N TYR A 140 11.51 -3.22 4.08
CA TYR A 140 10.26 -3.81 3.66
C TYR A 140 10.43 -5.32 3.49
N ALA A 141 9.44 -6.08 3.91
CA ALA A 141 9.25 -7.47 3.52
C ALA A 141 7.77 -7.73 3.26
N GLY A 142 7.49 -8.65 2.35
CA GLY A 142 6.12 -9.02 2.04
C GLY A 142 6.03 -10.33 1.30
N VAL A 143 4.85 -10.92 1.33
CA VAL A 143 4.54 -12.15 0.57
C VAL A 143 3.38 -11.90 -0.39
N TYR A 144 3.40 -12.61 -1.50
CA TYR A 144 2.29 -12.69 -2.42
C TYR A 144 2.25 -14.06 -3.12
N PHE A 145 1.08 -14.45 -3.56
CA PHE A 145 0.88 -15.63 -4.38
C PHE A 145 0.37 -15.22 -5.77
N GLY A 146 0.85 -15.85 -6.80
CA GLY A 146 0.39 -15.59 -8.16
C GLY A 146 1.26 -16.25 -9.22
N GLN A 147 1.03 -15.85 -10.45
CA GLN A 147 1.75 -16.38 -11.61
C GLN A 147 3.27 -16.18 -11.47
N TYR A 148 4.03 -17.28 -11.67
CA TYR A 148 5.49 -17.22 -11.63
C TYR A 148 6.03 -16.46 -12.84
N TYR A 149 6.47 -15.23 -12.63
CA TYR A 149 6.90 -14.30 -13.68
C TYR A 149 5.87 -14.20 -14.83
N VAL A 150 6.26 -14.63 -16.02
CA VAL A 150 5.42 -14.64 -17.24
C VAL A 150 4.91 -16.06 -17.60
N SER A 151 5.11 -17.04 -16.72
CA SER A 151 4.65 -18.42 -16.94
C SER A 151 3.13 -18.52 -16.90
N LYS A 152 2.53 -19.25 -17.80
CA LYS A 152 1.10 -19.62 -17.74
C LYS A 152 0.87 -21.02 -17.15
N THR A 153 1.95 -21.73 -16.77
CA THR A 153 1.91 -23.10 -16.29
C THR A 153 2.38 -23.27 -14.85
N LYS A 154 3.03 -22.24 -14.30
CA LYS A 154 3.48 -22.24 -12.90
C LYS A 154 2.98 -20.98 -12.18
N ASP A 155 2.53 -21.18 -10.97
CA ASP A 155 2.33 -20.15 -9.98
C ASP A 155 3.47 -20.20 -8.94
N SER A 156 3.57 -19.22 -8.06
CA SER A 156 4.53 -19.22 -6.98
C SER A 156 4.02 -18.50 -5.74
N PHE A 157 4.39 -19.01 -4.59
CA PHE A 157 4.38 -18.24 -3.36
C PHE A 157 5.72 -17.52 -3.25
N ASN A 158 5.68 -16.20 -3.08
CA ASN A 158 6.86 -15.36 -3.14
C ASN A 158 7.07 -14.63 -1.83
N VAL A 159 8.33 -14.60 -1.36
CA VAL A 159 8.79 -13.76 -0.26
C VAL A 159 9.74 -12.71 -0.84
N ILE A 160 9.45 -11.43 -0.60
CA ILE A 160 10.28 -10.31 -1.04
C ILE A 160 10.87 -9.64 0.19
N THR A 161 12.16 -9.30 0.12
CA THR A 161 12.82 -8.45 1.10
C THR A 161 13.53 -7.29 0.44
N LEU A 162 13.42 -6.11 1.03
CA LEU A 162 14.24 -4.95 0.76
C LEU A 162 15.09 -4.71 2.03
N PRO A 163 16.34 -5.20 2.05
CA PRO A 163 17.17 -5.13 3.25
C PRO A 163 17.58 -3.69 3.58
N LYS A 164 17.91 -3.45 4.83
CA LYS A 164 18.73 -2.30 5.21
C LYS A 164 20.12 -2.45 4.62
N LYS A 165 20.85 -1.35 4.49
CA LYS A 165 22.18 -1.34 3.84
C LYS A 165 23.14 -2.36 4.49
N GLY A 166 23.67 -3.28 3.68
CA GLY A 166 24.59 -4.32 4.12
C GLY A 166 23.98 -5.44 4.97
N LYS A 167 22.64 -5.56 4.96
CA LYS A 167 21.88 -6.50 5.81
C LYS A 167 21.09 -7.52 4.99
N THR A 168 21.57 -7.86 3.79
CA THR A 168 20.80 -8.73 2.87
C THR A 168 20.56 -10.12 3.44
N GLN A 169 21.56 -10.73 4.08
CA GLN A 169 21.40 -12.05 4.70
C GLN A 169 20.47 -12.00 5.92
N GLU A 170 20.68 -11.03 6.82
CA GLU A 170 19.90 -10.86 8.04
C GLU A 170 18.43 -10.54 7.72
N ALA A 171 18.18 -9.67 6.73
CA ALA A 171 16.83 -9.35 6.26
C ALA A 171 16.09 -10.58 5.72
N VAL A 172 16.79 -11.46 5.01
CA VAL A 172 16.21 -12.73 4.56
C VAL A 172 15.97 -13.67 5.74
N ALA A 173 16.88 -13.74 6.71
CA ALA A 173 16.69 -14.54 7.92
C ALA A 173 15.47 -14.09 8.71
N ASP A 174 15.31 -12.78 8.92
CA ASP A 174 14.16 -12.18 9.61
C ASP A 174 12.84 -12.49 8.90
N ALA A 175 12.76 -12.18 7.61
CA ALA A 175 11.53 -12.39 6.85
C ALA A 175 11.16 -13.87 6.75
N MET A 176 12.12 -14.74 6.43
CA MET A 176 11.90 -16.18 6.35
C MET A 176 11.58 -16.79 7.71
N GLY A 177 12.16 -16.27 8.81
CA GLY A 177 11.84 -16.68 10.16
C GLY A 177 10.36 -16.43 10.49
N ILE A 178 9.83 -15.27 10.14
CA ILE A 178 8.41 -14.92 10.34
C ILE A 178 7.50 -15.77 9.46
N VAL A 179 7.83 -15.91 8.17
CA VAL A 179 7.06 -16.75 7.24
C VAL A 179 7.05 -18.20 7.69
N ALA A 180 8.22 -18.78 8.01
CA ALA A 180 8.35 -20.16 8.45
C ALA A 180 7.65 -20.41 9.80
N ARG A 181 7.73 -19.46 10.74
CA ARG A 181 6.97 -19.53 12.00
C ARG A 181 5.47 -19.62 11.71
N GLY A 182 4.94 -18.75 10.84
CA GLY A 182 3.53 -18.80 10.42
C GLY A 182 3.15 -20.14 9.80
N CYS A 183 3.99 -20.66 8.91
CA CYS A 183 3.75 -21.95 8.26
C CYS A 183 3.81 -23.15 9.22
N LYS A 184 4.63 -23.09 10.28
CA LYS A 184 4.80 -24.20 11.24
C LYS A 184 3.87 -24.15 12.42
N THR A 185 3.67 -22.98 13.01
CA THR A 185 2.88 -22.81 14.24
C THR A 185 1.44 -22.35 13.97
N GLY A 186 1.17 -21.92 12.73
CA GLY A 186 -0.14 -21.43 12.33
C GLY A 186 -0.43 -20.00 12.78
N PHE A 187 -1.70 -19.64 12.63
CA PHE A 187 -2.28 -18.35 12.98
C PHE A 187 -3.35 -18.52 14.04
N THR A 188 -3.76 -17.42 14.67
CA THR A 188 -4.80 -17.36 15.69
C THR A 188 -6.15 -16.93 15.11
N ASP A 189 -7.24 -17.22 15.82
CA ASP A 189 -8.58 -16.77 15.41
C ASP A 189 -8.66 -15.23 15.38
N THR A 190 -8.00 -14.54 16.32
CA THR A 190 -8.00 -13.07 16.39
C THR A 190 -7.27 -12.40 15.22
N GLU A 191 -6.17 -13.00 14.74
CA GLU A 191 -5.51 -12.55 13.50
C GLU A 191 -6.41 -12.73 12.28
N LEU A 192 -7.08 -13.89 12.18
CA LEU A 192 -7.99 -14.19 11.07
C LEU A 192 -9.21 -13.25 11.06
N GLU A 193 -9.81 -12.99 12.23
CA GLU A 193 -10.92 -12.03 12.37
C GLU A 193 -10.52 -10.62 11.91
N ARG A 194 -9.31 -10.16 12.24
CA ARG A 194 -8.80 -8.87 11.75
C ARG A 194 -8.69 -8.83 10.23
N VAL A 195 -8.10 -9.87 9.64
CA VAL A 195 -7.97 -9.97 8.18
C VAL A 195 -9.35 -9.98 7.52
N PHE A 196 -10.32 -10.72 8.04
CA PHE A 196 -11.68 -10.70 7.53
C PHE A 196 -12.33 -9.33 7.62
N THR A 197 -12.14 -8.65 8.75
CA THR A 197 -12.67 -7.30 8.96
C THR A 197 -12.09 -6.31 7.94
N GLU A 198 -10.77 -6.38 7.67
CA GLU A 198 -10.09 -5.55 6.67
C GLU A 198 -10.57 -5.86 5.24
N ILE A 199 -10.66 -7.13 4.86
CA ILE A 199 -11.14 -7.55 3.53
C ILE A 199 -12.58 -7.08 3.33
N LEU A 200 -13.47 -7.31 4.30
CA LEU A 200 -14.87 -6.89 4.19
C LEU A 200 -15.01 -5.37 4.13
N ALA A 201 -14.24 -4.61 4.91
CA ALA A 201 -14.26 -3.16 4.86
C ALA A 201 -13.81 -2.61 3.49
N ASN A 202 -12.80 -3.24 2.88
CA ASN A 202 -12.34 -2.91 1.53
C ASN A 202 -13.40 -3.19 0.47
N LEU A 203 -14.03 -4.36 0.54
CA LEU A 203 -15.08 -4.76 -0.40
C LEU A 203 -16.36 -3.94 -0.22
N GLU A 204 -16.74 -3.62 1.03
CA GLU A 204 -17.89 -2.76 1.34
C GLU A 204 -17.68 -1.35 0.74
N ASN A 205 -16.50 -0.76 0.93
CA ASN A 205 -16.19 0.52 0.32
C ASN A 205 -16.25 0.45 -1.22
N SER A 206 -15.64 -0.58 -1.83
CA SER A 206 -15.70 -0.78 -3.28
C SER A 206 -17.15 -0.98 -3.78
N TYR A 207 -17.98 -1.69 -2.99
CA TYR A 207 -19.40 -1.87 -3.29
C TYR A 207 -20.19 -0.55 -3.20
N ASN A 208 -19.92 0.26 -2.18
CA ASN A 208 -20.54 1.57 -2.02
C ASN A 208 -20.16 2.52 -3.16
N GLU A 209 -18.90 2.46 -3.62
CA GLU A 209 -18.36 3.27 -4.72
C GLU A 209 -18.61 2.70 -6.14
N ARG A 210 -19.34 1.58 -6.30
CA ARG A 210 -19.47 0.88 -7.59
C ARG A 210 -19.96 1.76 -8.74
N ASP A 211 -20.89 2.68 -8.45
CA ASP A 211 -21.43 3.60 -9.46
C ASP A 211 -20.46 4.75 -9.81
N LYS A 212 -19.35 4.86 -9.07
CA LYS A 212 -18.25 5.83 -9.29
C LYS A 212 -16.98 5.18 -9.83
N THR A 213 -17.02 3.85 -10.06
CA THR A 213 -15.88 3.10 -10.60
C THR A 213 -15.49 3.63 -11.98
N SER A 214 -14.20 3.86 -12.20
CA SER A 214 -13.70 4.41 -13.46
C SER A 214 -13.82 3.43 -14.63
N ASN A 215 -14.03 3.96 -15.84
CA ASN A 215 -14.02 3.17 -17.06
C ASN A 215 -12.71 2.39 -17.26
N ASP A 216 -11.58 2.96 -16.83
CA ASP A 216 -10.26 2.32 -16.89
C ASP A 216 -10.21 1.04 -16.02
N SER A 217 -10.79 1.08 -14.83
CA SER A 217 -10.87 -0.08 -13.93
C SER A 217 -11.68 -1.23 -14.56
N PHE A 218 -12.85 -0.93 -15.14
CA PHE A 218 -13.64 -1.92 -15.87
C PHE A 218 -12.88 -2.46 -17.10
N GLY A 219 -12.23 -1.58 -17.85
CA GLY A 219 -11.42 -1.97 -19.01
C GLY A 219 -10.31 -2.94 -18.63
N LYS A 220 -9.57 -2.66 -17.56
CA LYS A 220 -8.49 -3.54 -17.05
C LYS A 220 -9.03 -4.89 -16.58
N ALA A 221 -10.13 -4.91 -15.83
CA ALA A 221 -10.74 -6.14 -15.33
C ALA A 221 -11.21 -7.06 -16.49
N LEU A 222 -11.87 -6.49 -17.50
CA LEU A 222 -12.31 -7.23 -18.68
C LEU A 222 -11.14 -7.72 -19.54
N CYS A 223 -10.07 -6.94 -19.68
CA CYS A 223 -8.84 -7.39 -20.34
C CYS A 223 -8.20 -8.56 -19.58
N GLY A 224 -8.11 -8.49 -18.25
CA GLY A 224 -7.62 -9.59 -17.40
C GLY A 224 -8.46 -10.86 -17.55
N HIS A 225 -9.79 -10.73 -17.56
CA HIS A 225 -10.68 -11.85 -17.83
C HIS A 225 -10.38 -12.50 -19.19
N PHE A 226 -10.22 -11.70 -20.25
CA PHE A 226 -9.91 -12.21 -21.58
C PHE A 226 -8.53 -12.86 -21.67
N THR A 227 -7.48 -12.28 -21.09
CA THR A 227 -6.10 -12.76 -21.22
C THR A 227 -5.78 -13.95 -20.32
N ASP A 228 -6.37 -14.00 -19.13
CA ASP A 228 -6.02 -14.95 -18.07
C ASP A 228 -7.18 -15.88 -17.68
N ASN A 229 -8.34 -15.71 -18.32
CA ASN A 229 -9.56 -16.47 -18.05
C ASN A 229 -9.94 -16.51 -16.56
N VAL A 230 -9.67 -15.41 -15.84
CA VAL A 230 -10.07 -15.26 -14.43
C VAL A 230 -11.52 -14.81 -14.34
N PRO A 231 -12.27 -15.15 -13.27
CA PRO A 231 -13.65 -14.70 -13.11
C PRO A 231 -13.76 -13.18 -13.12
N HIS A 232 -14.80 -12.67 -13.77
CA HIS A 232 -15.22 -11.27 -13.70
C HIS A 232 -16.66 -11.20 -13.29
N LEU A 233 -16.92 -11.02 -12.00
CA LEU A 233 -18.25 -11.13 -11.40
C LEU A 233 -18.94 -9.79 -11.17
N GLY A 234 -18.16 -8.70 -11.18
CA GLY A 234 -18.59 -7.42 -10.64
C GLY A 234 -18.55 -7.40 -9.09
N ILE A 235 -18.41 -6.20 -8.54
CA ILE A 235 -18.19 -6.01 -7.09
C ILE A 235 -19.39 -6.48 -6.26
N GLU A 236 -20.64 -6.38 -6.78
CA GLU A 236 -21.84 -6.81 -6.08
C GLU A 236 -21.78 -8.32 -5.78
N LYS A 237 -21.43 -9.10 -6.79
CA LYS A 237 -21.35 -10.55 -6.65
C LYS A 237 -20.13 -10.99 -5.87
N GLU A 238 -19.01 -10.34 -6.08
CA GLU A 238 -17.76 -10.57 -5.33
C GLU A 238 -17.98 -10.33 -3.84
N TYR A 239 -18.55 -9.18 -3.45
CA TYR A 239 -18.84 -8.86 -2.06
C TYR A 239 -19.81 -9.87 -1.41
N GLU A 240 -20.86 -10.29 -2.15
CA GLU A 240 -21.79 -11.33 -1.68
C GLU A 240 -21.06 -12.65 -1.42
N ILE A 241 -20.20 -13.10 -2.35
CA ILE A 241 -19.45 -14.35 -2.22
C ILE A 241 -18.52 -14.32 -1.02
N TRP A 242 -17.78 -13.24 -0.84
CA TRP A 242 -16.91 -13.07 0.33
C TRP A 242 -17.69 -13.15 1.64
N LYS A 243 -18.81 -12.44 1.75
CA LYS A 243 -19.68 -12.48 2.94
C LYS A 243 -20.21 -13.88 3.25
N GLN A 244 -20.52 -14.66 2.24
CA GLN A 244 -20.99 -16.03 2.39
C GLN A 244 -19.85 -17.01 2.71
N SER A 245 -18.65 -16.78 2.20
CA SER A 245 -17.52 -17.68 2.35
C SER A 245 -16.79 -17.50 3.68
N ILE A 246 -16.66 -16.28 4.20
CA ILE A 246 -15.95 -15.99 5.44
C ILE A 246 -16.40 -16.86 6.62
N PRO A 247 -17.70 -17.08 6.89
CA PRO A 247 -18.13 -17.93 8.00
C PRO A 247 -17.76 -19.42 7.84
N MET A 248 -17.37 -19.85 6.64
CA MET A 248 -16.96 -21.23 6.34
C MET A 248 -15.45 -21.42 6.45
N ILE A 249 -14.67 -20.33 6.46
CA ILE A 249 -13.21 -20.35 6.56
C ILE A 249 -12.84 -20.13 8.04
N ASN A 250 -12.19 -21.12 8.63
CA ASN A 250 -11.71 -21.06 10.01
C ASN A 250 -10.18 -21.20 10.04
N VAL A 251 -9.59 -20.88 11.19
CA VAL A 251 -8.13 -20.89 11.34
C VAL A 251 -7.54 -22.29 11.14
N GLN A 252 -8.30 -23.37 11.42
CA GLN A 252 -7.84 -24.74 11.25
C GLN A 252 -7.61 -25.07 9.76
N VAL A 253 -8.50 -24.60 8.87
CA VAL A 253 -8.32 -24.76 7.42
C VAL A 253 -7.06 -24.03 6.94
N ILE A 254 -6.85 -22.80 7.39
CA ILE A 254 -5.64 -22.03 7.07
C ILE A 254 -4.39 -22.76 7.57
N ASN A 255 -4.39 -23.22 8.81
CA ASN A 255 -3.25 -23.87 9.45
C ASN A 255 -2.93 -25.27 8.86
N GLN A 256 -3.85 -25.88 8.12
CA GLN A 256 -3.59 -27.11 7.34
C GLN A 256 -2.94 -26.82 5.98
N ILE A 257 -3.16 -25.65 5.40
CA ILE A 257 -2.65 -25.28 4.07
C ILE A 257 -1.24 -24.69 4.15
N VAL A 258 -1.01 -23.77 5.09
CA VAL A 258 0.23 -22.97 5.14
C VAL A 258 1.52 -23.79 5.24
N PRO A 259 1.59 -24.98 5.87
CA PRO A 259 2.82 -25.79 5.88
C PRO A 259 3.28 -26.26 4.50
N GLN A 260 2.38 -26.27 3.49
CA GLN A 260 2.65 -26.73 2.14
C GLN A 260 3.26 -25.64 1.25
N LEU A 261 3.33 -24.39 1.71
CA LEU A 261 3.80 -23.26 0.92
C LEU A 261 5.33 -23.22 0.77
N LEU A 262 6.05 -23.81 1.71
CA LEU A 262 7.51 -23.78 1.75
C LEU A 262 8.10 -25.14 1.41
N SER A 263 9.02 -25.15 0.45
CA SER A 263 9.76 -26.35 0.07
C SER A 263 11.13 -25.95 -0.50
N SER A 264 12.17 -26.72 -0.20
CA SER A 264 13.46 -26.58 -0.87
C SER A 264 13.42 -27.02 -2.35
N GLU A 265 12.52 -27.92 -2.71
CA GLU A 265 12.22 -28.24 -4.11
C GLU A 265 11.45 -27.08 -4.73
N ASN A 266 11.72 -26.79 -5.99
CA ASN A 266 11.11 -25.67 -6.73
C ASN A 266 11.38 -24.28 -6.16
N MET A 267 12.34 -24.14 -5.25
CA MET A 267 12.76 -22.84 -4.72
C MET A 267 13.70 -22.14 -5.71
N VAL A 268 13.42 -20.86 -5.97
CA VAL A 268 14.26 -19.97 -6.79
C VAL A 268 14.50 -18.69 -6.01
N VAL A 269 15.76 -18.33 -5.84
CA VAL A 269 16.18 -17.12 -5.11
C VAL A 269 16.89 -16.20 -6.07
N VAL A 270 16.42 -14.95 -6.13
CA VAL A 270 17.03 -13.89 -6.94
C VAL A 270 17.38 -12.72 -6.02
N THR A 271 18.66 -12.39 -5.96
CA THR A 271 19.18 -11.25 -5.21
C THR A 271 19.77 -10.22 -6.17
N THR A 272 19.34 -8.98 -6.05
CA THR A 272 19.91 -7.85 -6.77
C THR A 272 20.43 -6.82 -5.78
N GLU A 273 21.64 -6.29 -6.04
CA GLU A 273 22.27 -5.34 -5.13
C GLU A 273 22.89 -4.16 -5.86
N PRO A 274 22.85 -2.94 -5.28
CA PRO A 274 23.62 -1.82 -5.77
C PRO A 274 25.12 -2.14 -5.78
N LYS A 275 25.81 -1.82 -6.86
CA LYS A 275 27.27 -1.92 -6.91
C LYS A 275 27.90 -0.70 -6.25
N GLN A 276 27.85 -0.65 -4.93
CA GLN A 276 28.32 0.47 -4.09
C GLN A 276 28.91 -0.07 -2.78
N ASP A 277 29.73 0.76 -2.12
CA ASP A 277 30.29 0.42 -0.81
C ASP A 277 29.18 0.14 0.23
N GLY A 278 29.36 -0.95 0.96
CA GLY A 278 28.41 -1.41 1.98
C GLY A 278 27.27 -2.29 1.43
N PHE A 279 27.34 -2.71 0.17
CA PHE A 279 26.52 -3.76 -0.41
C PHE A 279 27.43 -4.87 -0.93
N GLU A 280 27.19 -6.08 -0.46
CA GLU A 280 27.96 -7.25 -0.86
C GLU A 280 27.01 -8.39 -1.23
N ILE A 281 27.26 -9.00 -2.38
CA ILE A 281 26.51 -10.18 -2.80
C ILE A 281 26.77 -11.31 -1.81
N VAL A 282 25.71 -11.81 -1.21
CA VAL A 282 25.77 -12.99 -0.34
C VAL A 282 26.03 -14.24 -1.20
N ALA A 283 26.98 -15.07 -0.78
CA ALA A 283 27.31 -16.31 -1.48
C ALA A 283 26.09 -17.27 -1.50
N GLU A 284 25.96 -18.06 -2.58
CA GLU A 284 24.84 -19.00 -2.78
C GLU A 284 24.64 -19.94 -1.60
N ASP A 285 25.72 -20.60 -1.16
CA ASP A 285 25.68 -21.56 -0.05
C ASP A 285 25.22 -20.92 1.26
N VAL A 286 25.64 -19.67 1.52
CA VAL A 286 25.23 -18.89 2.68
C VAL A 286 23.74 -18.52 2.60
N MET A 287 23.30 -18.00 1.45
CA MET A 287 21.90 -17.58 1.27
C MET A 287 20.94 -18.77 1.33
N VAL A 288 21.23 -19.83 0.61
CA VAL A 288 20.42 -21.06 0.62
C VAL A 288 20.39 -21.69 2.00
N LYS A 289 21.55 -21.72 2.71
CA LYS A 289 21.59 -22.18 4.10
C LYS A 289 20.73 -21.31 5.02
N THR A 290 20.80 -19.99 4.92
CA THR A 290 19.99 -19.06 5.73
C THR A 290 18.49 -19.34 5.56
N ILE A 291 18.02 -19.53 4.33
CA ILE A 291 16.62 -19.84 4.05
C ILE A 291 16.24 -21.21 4.62
N ASN A 292 17.07 -22.23 4.41
CA ASN A 292 16.82 -23.58 4.91
C ASN A 292 16.86 -23.64 6.46
N ASP A 293 17.78 -22.92 7.10
CA ASP A 293 17.84 -22.83 8.56
C ASP A 293 16.52 -22.24 9.11
N ALA A 294 16.00 -21.16 8.51
CA ALA A 294 14.72 -20.59 8.89
C ALA A 294 13.56 -21.57 8.67
N MET A 295 13.53 -22.24 7.52
CA MET A 295 12.49 -23.25 7.23
C MET A 295 12.53 -24.45 8.18
N ASN A 296 13.71 -24.80 8.71
CA ASN A 296 13.88 -25.97 9.58
C ASN A 296 13.88 -25.67 11.08
N ALA A 297 14.05 -24.41 11.49
CA ALA A 297 14.06 -23.98 12.89
C ALA A 297 12.74 -24.36 13.60
N GLU A 298 12.81 -24.57 14.89
CA GLU A 298 11.64 -24.70 15.75
C GLU A 298 11.21 -23.32 16.21
N TYR A 299 9.90 -23.09 16.26
CA TYR A 299 9.32 -21.80 16.65
C TYR A 299 8.28 -22.00 17.74
N GLU A 300 8.26 -21.08 18.70
CA GLU A 300 7.13 -20.94 19.62
C GLU A 300 5.90 -20.39 18.88
N ALA A 301 4.71 -20.80 19.31
CA ALA A 301 3.46 -20.28 18.76
C ALA A 301 3.41 -18.75 18.91
N TYR A 302 2.83 -18.09 17.91
CA TYR A 302 2.63 -16.64 17.96
C TYR A 302 1.53 -16.31 18.99
N VAL A 303 1.79 -15.30 19.81
CA VAL A 303 0.80 -14.73 20.73
C VAL A 303 0.35 -13.40 20.16
N ASP A 304 -0.93 -13.31 19.83
CA ASP A 304 -1.51 -12.09 19.31
C ASP A 304 -1.94 -11.15 20.44
N GLU A 305 -1.55 -9.88 20.34
CA GLU A 305 -2.00 -8.83 21.25
C GLU A 305 -3.32 -8.25 20.74
N VAL A 306 -4.39 -8.51 21.47
CA VAL A 306 -5.72 -7.98 21.16
C VAL A 306 -5.89 -6.61 21.81
N ILE A 307 -6.26 -5.60 21.02
CA ILE A 307 -6.49 -4.24 21.50
C ILE A 307 -7.95 -4.11 21.94
N THR A 308 -8.17 -3.87 23.23
CA THR A 308 -9.50 -3.68 23.82
C THR A 308 -9.75 -2.27 24.33
N ASP A 309 -8.68 -1.49 24.52
CA ASP A 309 -8.78 -0.13 25.00
C ASP A 309 -9.28 0.83 23.90
N PRO A 310 -10.11 1.82 24.24
CA PRO A 310 -10.49 2.86 23.28
C PRO A 310 -9.34 3.85 23.06
N LEU A 311 -9.32 4.49 21.88
CA LEU A 311 -8.35 5.55 21.56
C LEU A 311 -8.49 6.74 22.52
N ILE A 312 -9.71 7.07 22.95
CA ILE A 312 -10.05 8.11 23.90
C ILE A 312 -10.73 7.47 25.09
N ALA A 313 -10.02 7.39 26.23
CA ALA A 313 -10.54 6.74 27.44
C ALA A 313 -11.78 7.45 28.02
N GLN A 314 -11.83 8.77 27.92
CA GLN A 314 -12.97 9.56 28.40
C GLN A 314 -13.23 10.74 27.45
N LEU A 315 -14.40 10.73 26.86
CA LEU A 315 -14.83 11.84 26.00
C LEU A 315 -15.08 13.10 26.85
N PRO A 316 -14.69 14.28 26.35
CA PRO A 316 -14.99 15.54 27.02
C PRO A 316 -16.49 15.84 26.98
N ALA A 317 -16.96 16.72 27.87
CA ALA A 317 -18.33 17.25 27.76
C ALA A 317 -18.48 18.03 26.44
N PRO A 318 -19.53 17.77 25.64
CA PRO A 318 -19.69 18.40 24.35
C PRO A 318 -19.70 19.94 24.41
N GLY A 319 -19.01 20.57 23.46
CA GLY A 319 -19.17 22.00 23.21
C GLY A 319 -20.46 22.29 22.46
N LYS A 320 -20.55 23.46 21.84
CA LYS A 320 -21.76 23.94 21.14
C LYS A 320 -21.44 24.58 19.81
N ILE A 321 -22.32 24.43 18.84
CA ILE A 321 -22.38 25.28 17.66
C ILE A 321 -23.07 26.60 18.08
N THR A 322 -22.37 27.70 17.98
CA THR A 322 -22.86 29.04 18.39
C THR A 322 -23.47 29.84 17.24
N ASN A 323 -23.02 29.58 16.01
CA ASN A 323 -23.56 30.17 14.79
C ASN A 323 -23.49 29.20 13.61
N MET A 324 -24.43 29.35 12.68
CA MET A 324 -24.48 28.63 11.41
C MET A 324 -24.89 29.60 10.29
N SER A 325 -24.20 29.56 9.17
CA SER A 325 -24.54 30.34 7.97
C SER A 325 -24.36 29.48 6.72
N GLU A 326 -25.20 29.68 5.73
CA GLU A 326 -25.18 28.97 4.46
C GLU A 326 -24.77 29.91 3.32
N ASP A 327 -23.94 29.41 2.42
CA ASP A 327 -23.63 30.05 1.14
C ASP A 327 -24.22 29.21 0.00
N ALA A 328 -25.35 29.66 -0.52
CA ALA A 328 -26.06 28.95 -1.59
C ALA A 328 -25.27 28.93 -2.92
N LYS A 329 -24.35 29.84 -3.17
CA LYS A 329 -23.54 29.86 -4.40
C LYS A 329 -22.46 28.79 -4.38
N LEU A 330 -21.85 28.61 -3.21
CA LEU A 330 -20.83 27.59 -2.99
C LEU A 330 -21.43 26.25 -2.56
N GLY A 331 -22.70 26.26 -2.09
CA GLY A 331 -23.34 25.09 -1.50
C GLY A 331 -22.62 24.64 -0.23
N THR A 332 -22.19 25.59 0.60
CA THR A 332 -21.46 25.32 1.85
C THR A 332 -22.23 25.79 3.06
N ILE A 333 -22.01 25.11 4.17
CA ILE A 333 -22.49 25.49 5.49
C ILE A 333 -21.29 25.83 6.36
N THR A 334 -21.28 27.01 6.96
CA THR A 334 -20.22 27.43 7.88
C THR A 334 -20.75 27.43 9.30
N TYR A 335 -20.05 26.76 10.21
CA TYR A 335 -20.31 26.76 11.65
C TYR A 335 -19.24 27.56 12.38
N THR A 336 -19.66 28.25 13.45
CA THR A 336 -18.76 28.77 14.48
C THR A 336 -19.01 27.99 15.75
N LEU A 337 -17.96 27.44 16.33
CA LEU A 337 -18.05 26.59 17.52
C LEU A 337 -17.79 27.44 18.80
N SER A 338 -18.15 26.87 19.96
CA SER A 338 -18.04 27.56 21.26
C SER A 338 -16.58 27.89 21.66
N ASN A 339 -15.61 27.15 21.15
CA ASN A 339 -14.17 27.41 21.32
C ASN A 339 -13.58 28.33 20.23
N GLY A 340 -14.42 28.93 19.38
CA GLY A 340 -13.99 29.88 18.35
C GLY A 340 -13.59 29.23 17.01
N ILE A 341 -13.53 27.93 16.92
CA ILE A 341 -13.18 27.22 15.68
C ILE A 341 -14.24 27.49 14.61
N LYS A 342 -13.77 27.68 13.37
CA LYS A 342 -14.58 27.76 12.16
C LYS A 342 -14.56 26.44 11.43
N VAL A 343 -15.74 25.91 11.11
CA VAL A 343 -15.90 24.69 10.32
C VAL A 343 -16.74 24.98 9.08
N VAL A 344 -16.26 24.54 7.92
CA VAL A 344 -16.97 24.64 6.65
C VAL A 344 -17.32 23.24 6.19
N LEU A 345 -18.60 22.97 5.97
CA LEU A 345 -19.11 21.75 5.39
C LEU A 345 -19.47 21.98 3.92
N LYS A 346 -18.95 21.14 3.04
CA LYS A 346 -19.29 21.07 1.62
C LYS A 346 -19.83 19.67 1.28
N PRO A 347 -21.13 19.42 1.43
CA PRO A 347 -21.72 18.15 0.98
C PRO A 347 -21.54 17.97 -0.54
N THR A 348 -21.08 16.80 -0.94
CA THR A 348 -20.92 16.41 -2.36
C THR A 348 -21.30 14.95 -2.55
N ASP A 349 -21.63 14.58 -3.78
CA ASP A 349 -21.94 13.22 -4.23
C ASP A 349 -20.93 12.68 -5.27
N PHE A 350 -19.72 13.28 -5.31
CA PHE A 350 -18.67 12.85 -6.24
C PHE A 350 -18.16 11.45 -5.93
N ALA A 351 -18.06 11.12 -4.64
CA ALA A 351 -17.86 9.80 -4.12
C ALA A 351 -19.06 9.43 -3.22
N ALA A 352 -19.45 8.15 -3.20
CA ALA A 352 -20.61 7.70 -2.45
C ALA A 352 -20.28 7.41 -0.97
N ASP A 353 -19.04 7.06 -0.65
CA ASP A 353 -18.62 6.65 0.69
C ASP A 353 -17.26 7.30 1.08
N GLU A 354 -17.19 8.61 0.91
CA GLU A 354 -15.98 9.36 1.22
C GLU A 354 -16.30 10.66 1.95
N VAL A 355 -15.50 10.93 2.98
CA VAL A 355 -15.44 12.22 3.67
C VAL A 355 -13.96 12.63 3.79
N ILE A 356 -13.63 13.77 3.19
CA ILE A 356 -12.30 14.37 3.28
C ILE A 356 -12.37 15.54 4.25
N MET A 357 -11.44 15.61 5.19
CA MET A 357 -11.24 16.72 6.10
C MET A 357 -9.90 17.38 5.81
N THR A 358 -9.90 18.70 5.71
CA THR A 358 -8.68 19.51 5.70
C THR A 358 -8.82 20.60 6.76
N ALA A 359 -7.98 20.57 7.78
CA ALA A 359 -7.86 21.64 8.75
C ALA A 359 -6.55 22.39 8.49
N PHE A 360 -6.61 23.69 8.30
CA PHE A 360 -5.41 24.48 8.03
C PHE A 360 -5.38 25.77 8.86
N ARG A 361 -4.17 26.19 9.22
CA ARG A 361 -3.89 27.52 9.76
C ARG A 361 -2.83 28.23 8.92
N GLU A 362 -2.81 29.55 8.96
CA GLU A 362 -1.72 30.32 8.40
C GLU A 362 -0.45 30.18 9.25
N GLY A 363 0.68 29.98 8.60
CA GLY A 363 1.97 29.75 9.25
C GLY A 363 2.91 29.09 8.25
N GLY A 364 3.09 27.78 8.38
CA GLY A 364 3.96 26.98 7.53
C GLY A 364 5.44 27.34 7.71
N LYS A 365 6.27 26.87 6.78
CA LYS A 365 7.73 27.04 6.87
C LYS A 365 8.20 28.48 7.01
N ARG A 366 7.42 29.45 6.52
CA ARG A 366 7.79 30.90 6.52
C ARG A 366 7.92 31.52 7.91
N ILE A 367 7.33 30.94 8.95
CA ILE A 367 7.36 31.51 10.32
C ILE A 367 8.59 31.08 11.11
N TYR A 368 9.34 30.10 10.61
CA TYR A 368 10.52 29.56 11.30
C TYR A 368 11.81 30.22 10.84
N ALA A 369 12.81 30.21 11.71
CA ALA A 369 14.16 30.67 11.37
C ALA A 369 14.94 29.60 10.58
N ALA A 370 15.90 30.02 9.75
CA ALA A 370 16.67 29.15 8.89
C ALA A 370 17.49 28.08 9.64
N ASP A 371 17.92 28.38 10.85
CA ASP A 371 18.66 27.45 11.73
C ASP A 371 17.77 26.32 12.30
N GLN A 372 16.46 26.45 12.25
CA GLN A 372 15.48 25.43 12.63
C GLN A 372 15.14 24.49 11.46
N ALA A 373 15.68 24.74 10.26
CA ALA A 373 15.23 24.06 9.03
C ALA A 373 15.24 22.54 9.13
N ALA A 374 16.25 21.93 9.76
CA ALA A 374 16.32 20.48 9.90
C ALA A 374 15.11 19.93 10.67
N ASN A 375 14.75 20.55 11.80
CA ASN A 375 13.61 20.10 12.61
C ASN A 375 12.26 20.44 11.95
N VAL A 376 12.15 21.60 11.29
CA VAL A 376 10.93 22.00 10.56
C VAL A 376 10.63 21.05 9.40
N LEU A 377 11.64 20.61 8.66
CA LEU A 377 11.49 19.67 7.55
C LEU A 377 11.17 18.24 8.00
N MET A 378 11.32 17.95 9.30
CA MET A 378 11.00 16.65 9.90
C MET A 378 9.75 16.68 10.80
N MET A 379 8.97 17.78 10.79
CA MET A 379 7.73 17.87 11.58
C MET A 379 6.69 16.82 11.15
N ASP A 380 6.54 16.60 9.85
CA ASP A 380 5.60 15.61 9.31
C ASP A 380 5.96 14.18 9.80
N ASP A 381 7.26 13.84 9.74
CA ASP A 381 7.78 12.56 10.24
C ASP A 381 7.66 12.45 11.77
N ALA A 382 7.95 13.54 12.49
CA ALA A 382 7.83 13.58 13.95
C ALA A 382 6.38 13.34 14.40
N TYR A 383 5.40 13.95 13.70
CA TYR A 383 3.99 13.67 13.92
C TYR A 383 3.66 12.19 13.63
N GLY A 384 4.05 11.70 12.45
CA GLY A 384 3.74 10.35 11.99
C GLY A 384 4.38 9.23 12.84
N CYS A 385 5.48 9.53 13.56
CA CYS A 385 6.12 8.59 14.48
C CYS A 385 5.61 8.69 15.91
N SER A 386 4.76 9.67 16.25
CA SER A 386 4.27 9.88 17.62
C SER A 386 3.16 8.91 17.99
N LYS A 387 3.02 8.63 19.29
CA LYS A 387 1.86 7.91 19.83
C LYS A 387 0.63 8.79 19.79
N MET A 388 -0.50 8.18 19.46
CA MET A 388 -1.83 8.80 19.55
C MET A 388 -2.58 8.26 20.76
N GLY A 389 -2.79 9.08 21.78
CA GLY A 389 -3.34 8.64 23.05
C GLY A 389 -2.49 7.53 23.66
N PRO A 390 -3.06 6.35 23.99
CA PRO A 390 -2.32 5.23 24.56
C PRO A 390 -1.57 4.40 23.52
N PHE A 391 -1.77 4.63 22.21
CA PHE A 391 -1.36 3.74 21.14
C PHE A 391 -0.08 4.22 20.45
N ASP A 392 0.92 3.34 20.40
CA ASP A 392 1.99 3.43 19.43
C ASP A 392 1.47 3.09 18.01
N ARG A 393 2.31 3.25 16.99
CA ARG A 393 1.92 3.00 15.60
C ARG A 393 1.40 1.58 15.36
N LYS A 394 2.03 0.57 15.93
CA LYS A 394 1.64 -0.85 15.79
C LYS A 394 0.26 -1.10 16.40
N THR A 395 0.05 -0.62 17.61
CA THR A 395 -1.23 -0.73 18.32
C THR A 395 -2.33 0.05 17.63
N LEU A 396 -2.03 1.28 17.13
CA LEU A 396 -2.98 2.08 16.37
C LEU A 396 -3.41 1.40 15.08
N ASN A 397 -2.48 0.78 14.34
CA ASN A 397 -2.82 0.01 13.14
C ASN A 397 -3.77 -1.15 13.45
N LYS A 398 -3.53 -1.89 14.53
CA LYS A 398 -4.45 -2.95 14.98
C LYS A 398 -5.82 -2.40 15.39
N TYR A 399 -5.87 -1.27 16.09
CA TYR A 399 -7.12 -0.59 16.46
C TYR A 399 -7.92 -0.14 15.24
N LEU A 400 -7.23 0.31 14.19
CA LEU A 400 -7.82 0.77 12.94
C LEU A 400 -8.16 -0.35 11.96
N ALA A 401 -7.83 -1.62 12.26
CA ALA A 401 -8.15 -2.74 11.38
C ALA A 401 -9.66 -2.78 11.05
N GLY A 402 -9.97 -2.76 9.75
CA GLY A 402 -11.36 -2.70 9.24
C GLY A 402 -12.05 -1.33 9.34
N LYS A 403 -11.38 -0.32 9.86
CA LYS A 403 -11.84 1.08 9.85
C LYS A 403 -11.11 1.85 8.76
N LYS A 404 -11.85 2.56 7.95
CA LYS A 404 -11.34 3.40 6.87
C LYS A 404 -11.27 4.85 7.34
N ALA A 405 -10.32 5.15 8.20
CA ALA A 405 -10.07 6.50 8.70
C ALA A 405 -8.57 6.72 8.90
N ASN A 406 -8.09 7.90 8.54
CA ASN A 406 -6.72 8.31 8.81
C ASN A 406 -6.61 9.82 9.00
N VAL A 407 -5.51 10.26 9.62
CA VAL A 407 -5.10 11.66 9.71
C VAL A 407 -3.60 11.75 9.42
N SER A 408 -3.18 12.88 8.84
CA SER A 408 -1.78 13.22 8.62
C SER A 408 -1.56 14.71 8.81
N PHE A 409 -0.41 15.07 9.35
CA PHE A 409 0.02 16.46 9.52
C PHE A 409 1.08 16.82 8.49
N SER A 410 1.03 18.04 7.97
CA SER A 410 1.99 18.54 6.99
C SER A 410 2.27 20.02 7.17
N VAL A 411 3.55 20.40 7.03
CA VAL A 411 3.99 21.81 7.04
C VAL A 411 4.32 22.26 5.63
N ASN A 412 3.43 23.03 5.04
CA ASN A 412 3.61 23.66 3.74
C ASN A 412 4.39 24.97 3.84
N ASN A 413 4.64 25.64 2.71
CA ASN A 413 5.36 26.91 2.73
C ASN A 413 4.65 28.01 3.52
N TYR A 414 3.32 28.03 3.53
CA TYR A 414 2.49 29.11 4.10
C TYR A 414 1.44 28.64 5.11
N THR A 415 1.22 27.33 5.21
CA THR A 415 0.17 26.76 6.05
C THR A 415 0.66 25.50 6.75
N ASP A 416 0.19 25.31 7.99
CA ASP A 416 0.21 24.01 8.64
C ASP A 416 -1.15 23.35 8.38
N VAL A 417 -1.14 22.09 8.01
CA VAL A 417 -2.33 21.36 7.55
C VAL A 417 -2.45 20.03 8.26
N LEU A 418 -3.63 19.75 8.80
CA LEU A 418 -4.03 18.40 9.20
C LEU A 418 -5.04 17.88 8.18
N ASN A 419 -4.67 16.85 7.44
CA ASN A 419 -5.55 16.18 6.49
C ASN A 419 -6.17 14.94 7.14
N GLY A 420 -7.42 14.68 6.81
CA GLY A 420 -8.15 13.51 7.26
C GLY A 420 -8.98 12.90 6.13
N TYR A 421 -9.17 11.62 6.22
CA TYR A 421 -10.00 10.83 5.33
C TYR A 421 -10.81 9.84 6.15
N SER A 422 -12.07 9.62 5.79
CA SER A 422 -12.85 8.47 6.26
C SER A 422 -13.92 8.06 5.26
N THR A 423 -14.44 6.83 5.42
CA THR A 423 -15.78 6.51 4.92
C THR A 423 -16.83 7.24 5.76
N VAL A 424 -18.05 7.30 5.27
CA VAL A 424 -19.19 7.85 6.02
C VAL A 424 -19.40 7.10 7.34
N LYS A 425 -19.27 5.80 7.32
CA LYS A 425 -19.37 4.89 8.48
C LYS A 425 -18.31 5.18 9.54
N ASP A 426 -17.08 5.49 9.13
CA ASP A 426 -15.93 5.65 10.00
C ASP A 426 -15.64 7.12 10.38
N LEU A 427 -16.57 8.03 10.09
CA LEU A 427 -16.42 9.47 10.39
C LEU A 427 -16.16 9.73 11.88
N THR A 428 -16.77 8.95 12.78
CA THR A 428 -16.49 9.05 14.21
C THR A 428 -15.02 8.72 14.52
N THR A 429 -14.47 7.67 13.90
CA THR A 429 -13.05 7.33 14.07
C THR A 429 -12.12 8.43 13.55
N LEU A 430 -12.47 9.09 12.43
CA LEU A 430 -11.74 10.26 11.96
C LEU A 430 -11.75 11.38 13.02
N MET A 431 -12.91 11.67 13.64
CA MET A 431 -13.01 12.70 14.67
C MET A 431 -12.19 12.35 15.94
N GLU A 432 -12.15 11.06 16.32
CA GLU A 432 -11.30 10.58 17.41
C GLU A 432 -9.82 10.80 17.12
N LEU A 433 -9.37 10.46 15.89
CA LEU A 433 -7.99 10.69 15.45
C LEU A 433 -7.64 12.19 15.44
N VAL A 434 -8.53 13.04 14.94
CA VAL A 434 -8.35 14.49 14.95
C VAL A 434 -8.26 15.02 16.39
N TYR A 435 -9.18 14.61 17.26
CA TYR A 435 -9.17 15.01 18.67
C TYR A 435 -7.85 14.62 19.36
N THR A 436 -7.43 13.38 19.16
CA THR A 436 -6.19 12.84 19.75
C THR A 436 -4.95 13.56 19.21
N SER A 437 -4.93 13.96 17.94
CA SER A 437 -3.84 14.76 17.36
C SER A 437 -3.60 16.08 18.09
N PHE A 438 -4.67 16.76 18.53
CA PHE A 438 -4.57 18.03 19.25
C PHE A 438 -4.35 17.87 20.76
N THR A 439 -4.76 16.74 21.35
CA THR A 439 -4.87 16.62 22.82
C THR A 439 -3.94 15.58 23.44
N ALA A 440 -3.52 14.58 22.69
CA ALA A 440 -2.83 13.41 23.26
C ALA A 440 -1.74 12.83 22.33
N LEU A 441 -1.07 13.70 21.57
CA LEU A 441 0.12 13.31 20.80
C LEU A 441 1.33 13.26 21.73
N THR A 442 2.04 12.13 21.79
CA THR A 442 3.21 11.96 22.67
C THR A 442 4.38 11.31 21.96
N ALA A 443 5.60 11.51 22.48
CA ALA A 443 6.81 11.02 21.85
C ALA A 443 6.88 9.49 21.80
N ASP A 444 7.38 8.98 20.69
CA ASP A 444 7.78 7.58 20.49
C ASP A 444 9.16 7.55 19.78
N GLN A 445 10.22 7.64 20.59
CA GLN A 445 11.59 7.68 20.08
C GLN A 445 11.95 6.40 19.33
N GLU A 446 11.48 5.24 19.76
CA GLU A 446 11.78 3.95 19.14
C GLU A 446 11.20 3.89 17.71
N THR A 447 9.93 4.26 17.55
CA THR A 447 9.30 4.33 16.22
C THR A 447 10.03 5.33 15.31
N TYR A 448 10.43 6.50 15.84
CA TYR A 448 11.19 7.49 15.07
C TYR A 448 12.56 6.94 14.64
N ASP A 449 13.31 6.32 15.53
CA ASP A 449 14.64 5.76 15.22
C ASP A 449 14.56 4.66 14.16
N VAL A 450 13.53 3.82 14.21
CA VAL A 450 13.26 2.81 13.19
C VAL A 450 13.00 3.47 11.83
N GLU A 451 12.13 4.47 11.75
CA GLU A 451 11.84 5.16 10.48
C GLU A 451 13.07 5.87 9.91
N ILE A 452 13.84 6.58 10.75
CA ILE A 452 15.08 7.23 10.32
C ILE A 452 16.10 6.21 9.81
N SER A 453 16.22 5.07 10.47
CA SER A 453 17.12 3.99 10.04
C SER A 453 16.78 3.45 8.64
N ARG A 454 15.51 3.52 8.23
CA ARG A 454 15.04 3.15 6.88
C ARG A 454 15.24 4.27 5.87
N ALA A 455 14.99 5.52 6.28
CA ALA A 455 15.04 6.67 5.39
C ALA A 455 16.47 7.01 4.96
N LEU A 456 17.43 6.96 5.88
CA LEU A 456 18.83 7.39 5.61
C LEU A 456 19.51 6.67 4.44
N PRO A 457 19.47 5.32 4.30
CA PRO A 457 20.08 4.64 3.16
C PRO A 457 19.41 5.00 1.83
N MET A 458 18.10 5.19 1.83
CA MET A 458 17.35 5.58 0.65
C MET A 458 17.73 6.99 0.20
N LEU A 459 17.84 7.94 1.13
CA LEU A 459 18.28 9.30 0.86
C LEU A 459 19.73 9.36 0.36
N GLU A 460 20.63 8.51 0.90
CA GLU A 460 22.00 8.38 0.42
C GLU A 460 22.05 7.90 -1.04
N SER A 461 21.20 6.94 -1.40
CA SER A 461 21.07 6.46 -2.78
C SER A 461 20.49 7.51 -3.71
N GLN A 462 19.39 8.15 -3.30
CA GLN A 462 18.73 9.20 -4.08
C GLN A 462 19.62 10.41 -4.35
N ALA A 463 20.57 10.70 -3.45
CA ALA A 463 21.53 11.79 -3.65
C ALA A 463 22.41 11.63 -4.91
N LYS A 464 22.50 10.41 -5.46
CA LYS A 464 23.28 10.08 -6.67
C LYS A 464 22.41 10.03 -7.93
N ASP A 465 21.10 10.08 -7.78
CA ASP A 465 20.15 10.04 -8.92
C ASP A 465 20.20 11.36 -9.70
N PRO A 466 20.42 11.32 -11.03
CA PRO A 466 20.51 12.52 -11.86
C PRO A 466 19.25 13.40 -11.80
N GLN A 467 18.06 12.81 -11.68
CA GLN A 467 16.82 13.53 -11.61
C GLN A 467 16.67 14.27 -10.26
N THR A 468 17.02 13.62 -9.18
CA THR A 468 17.06 14.22 -7.84
C THR A 468 18.06 15.38 -7.78
N ILE A 469 19.26 15.21 -8.34
CA ILE A 469 20.28 16.28 -8.44
C ILE A 469 19.74 17.47 -9.24
N PHE A 470 19.09 17.21 -10.37
CA PHE A 470 18.51 18.25 -11.22
C PHE A 470 17.42 19.06 -10.49
N PHE A 471 16.43 18.40 -9.91
CA PHE A 471 15.35 19.09 -9.20
C PHE A 471 15.84 19.83 -7.96
N ARG A 472 16.83 19.28 -7.26
CA ARG A 472 17.46 19.97 -6.14
C ARG A 472 18.17 21.25 -6.60
N GLN A 473 18.87 21.23 -7.73
CA GLN A 473 19.49 22.42 -8.30
C GLN A 473 18.45 23.45 -8.75
N VAL A 474 17.33 23.02 -9.32
CA VAL A 474 16.20 23.89 -9.65
C VAL A 474 15.64 24.57 -8.40
N ALA A 475 15.38 23.80 -7.33
CA ALA A 475 14.90 24.33 -6.05
C ALA A 475 15.90 25.34 -5.44
N LYS A 476 17.18 25.00 -5.46
CA LYS A 476 18.27 25.85 -4.99
C LYS A 476 18.29 27.20 -5.72
N THR A 477 18.19 27.16 -7.05
CA THR A 477 18.16 28.37 -7.87
C THR A 477 16.87 29.19 -7.64
N ARG A 478 15.73 28.52 -7.47
CA ARG A 478 14.42 29.15 -7.28
C ARG A 478 14.28 29.84 -5.92
N TYR A 479 14.86 29.27 -4.89
CA TYR A 479 14.66 29.70 -3.50
C TYR A 479 15.96 30.27 -2.85
N GLU A 480 16.98 30.59 -3.66
CA GLU A 480 18.22 31.25 -3.20
C GLU A 480 18.87 30.52 -2.02
N ASP A 481 18.94 29.18 -2.10
CA ASP A 481 19.50 28.32 -1.04
C ASP A 481 18.79 28.40 0.32
N ASN A 482 17.55 28.90 0.39
CA ASN A 482 16.81 28.91 1.64
C ASN A 482 16.58 27.47 2.14
N PRO A 483 17.18 27.06 3.29
CA PRO A 483 17.13 25.68 3.75
C PRO A 483 15.70 25.19 4.07
N LEU A 484 14.79 26.09 4.46
CA LEU A 484 13.38 25.74 4.73
C LEU A 484 12.61 25.36 3.46
N MET A 485 13.07 25.81 2.29
CA MET A 485 12.40 25.55 1.01
C MET A 485 13.03 24.37 0.25
N MET A 486 14.04 23.75 0.82
CA MET A 486 14.65 22.53 0.28
C MET A 486 13.90 21.29 0.76
N SER A 487 14.00 20.20 -0.01
CA SER A 487 13.57 18.89 0.48
C SER A 487 14.59 18.35 1.50
N ALA A 488 14.11 17.65 2.52
CA ALA A 488 14.97 16.96 3.46
C ALA A 488 15.91 15.98 2.71
N ASP A 489 17.18 16.00 3.05
CA ASP A 489 18.19 15.09 2.54
C ASP A 489 18.85 14.31 3.68
N TYR A 490 19.80 13.46 3.35
CA TYR A 490 20.56 12.68 4.32
C TYR A 490 21.09 13.53 5.48
N ASN A 491 21.70 14.70 5.17
CA ASN A 491 22.27 15.58 6.19
C ASN A 491 21.19 16.27 7.04
N THR A 492 20.11 16.67 6.40
CA THR A 492 18.94 17.27 7.06
C THR A 492 18.34 16.30 8.07
N VAL A 493 18.05 15.09 7.64
CA VAL A 493 17.46 14.04 8.49
C VAL A 493 18.40 13.67 9.64
N LYS A 494 19.72 13.55 9.36
CA LYS A 494 20.72 13.24 10.39
C LYS A 494 20.92 14.37 11.41
N ALA A 495 20.72 15.62 11.02
CA ALA A 495 20.86 16.78 11.89
C ALA A 495 19.61 17.06 12.73
N ALA A 496 18.43 16.60 12.29
CA ALA A 496 17.17 16.80 12.99
C ALA A 496 17.15 16.05 14.32
N LYS A 497 16.45 16.66 15.29
CA LYS A 497 16.19 16.05 16.60
C LYS A 497 14.70 15.84 16.75
N TYR A 498 14.31 14.61 16.97
CA TYR A 498 12.90 14.23 17.13
C TYR A 498 12.16 15.07 18.16
N SER A 499 12.74 15.25 19.36
CA SER A 499 12.12 16.03 20.43
C SER A 499 11.87 17.47 20.03
N GLU A 500 12.82 18.12 19.35
CA GLU A 500 12.69 19.50 18.88
C GLU A 500 11.66 19.61 17.73
N ALA A 501 11.66 18.66 16.79
CA ALA A 501 10.67 18.60 15.72
C ALA A 501 9.25 18.37 16.28
N LEU A 502 9.09 17.50 17.27
CA LEU A 502 7.81 17.24 17.93
C LEU A 502 7.33 18.42 18.75
N GLU A 503 8.22 19.18 19.41
CA GLU A 503 7.86 20.44 20.08
C GLU A 503 7.28 21.44 19.09
N LEU A 504 7.85 21.55 17.87
CA LEU A 504 7.29 22.40 16.82
C LEU A 504 5.91 21.93 16.37
N VAL A 505 5.67 20.61 16.30
CA VAL A 505 4.34 20.04 16.03
C VAL A 505 3.35 20.39 17.14
N HIS A 506 3.73 20.24 18.41
CA HIS A 506 2.89 20.64 19.55
C HIS A 506 2.57 22.14 19.51
N ASP A 507 3.55 22.97 19.19
CA ASP A 507 3.33 24.41 19.01
C ASP A 507 2.38 24.72 17.86
N ALA A 508 2.44 23.95 16.79
CA ALA A 508 1.52 24.06 15.67
C ALA A 508 0.09 23.68 16.07
N LEU A 509 -0.10 22.64 16.89
CA LEU A 509 -1.41 22.09 17.25
C LEU A 509 -1.98 22.63 18.59
N LYS A 510 -1.27 23.47 19.31
CA LYS A 510 -1.67 23.94 20.67
C LYS A 510 -2.94 24.76 20.74
N ASN A 511 -3.36 25.40 19.63
CA ASN A 511 -4.53 26.28 19.57
C ASN A 511 -5.36 25.94 18.32
N ALA A 512 -6.37 25.13 18.49
CA ALA A 512 -7.25 24.70 17.38
C ALA A 512 -8.11 25.86 16.82
N ALA A 513 -8.30 26.97 17.58
CA ALA A 513 -9.03 28.12 17.09
C ALA A 513 -8.32 28.90 15.97
N GLU A 514 -7.02 28.65 15.74
CA GLU A 514 -6.27 29.19 14.60
C GLU A 514 -6.57 28.41 13.30
N TYR A 515 -7.18 27.23 13.41
CA TYR A 515 -7.49 26.40 12.25
C TYR A 515 -8.89 26.67 11.71
N THR A 516 -9.01 26.60 10.39
CA THR A 516 -10.28 26.43 9.69
C THR A 516 -10.40 24.98 9.25
N PHE A 517 -11.44 24.30 9.69
CA PHE A 517 -11.73 22.91 9.31
C PHE A 517 -12.67 22.91 8.11
N ILE A 518 -12.36 22.14 7.09
CA ILE A 518 -13.21 21.94 5.90
C ILE A 518 -13.52 20.46 5.79
N PHE A 519 -14.80 20.12 5.76
CA PHE A 519 -15.28 18.77 5.47
C PHE A 519 -15.96 18.76 4.10
N THR A 520 -15.52 17.85 3.23
CA THR A 520 -16.08 17.68 1.88
C THR A 520 -16.38 16.22 1.64
N GLY A 521 -17.50 15.90 1.04
CA GLY A 521 -17.88 14.53 0.70
C GLY A 521 -19.32 14.21 1.01
N ASN A 522 -19.64 12.91 1.10
CA ASN A 522 -20.98 12.43 1.37
C ASN A 522 -21.32 12.48 2.86
N VAL A 523 -21.44 13.67 3.38
CA VAL A 523 -21.83 13.92 4.77
C VAL A 523 -22.78 15.10 4.85
N ASP A 524 -23.88 14.91 5.55
CA ASP A 524 -24.90 15.94 5.73
C ASP A 524 -24.76 16.70 7.07
N ASN A 525 -25.55 17.77 7.17
CA ASN A 525 -25.61 18.61 8.35
C ASN A 525 -26.06 17.83 9.61
N ALA A 526 -26.99 16.90 9.49
CA ALA A 526 -27.52 16.17 10.64
C ALA A 526 -26.47 15.20 11.21
N THR A 527 -25.71 14.55 10.36
CA THR A 527 -24.68 13.58 10.73
C THR A 527 -23.47 14.27 11.37
N ILE A 528 -23.00 15.40 10.79
CA ILE A 528 -21.75 16.01 11.25
C ILE A 528 -21.89 16.84 12.53
N ARG A 529 -23.02 17.48 12.76
CA ARG A 529 -23.22 18.41 13.89
C ARG A 529 -22.90 17.80 15.26
N PRO A 530 -23.45 16.66 15.65
CA PRO A 530 -23.14 16.07 16.95
C PRO A 530 -21.66 15.72 17.09
N LEU A 531 -20.99 15.35 16.01
CA LEU A 531 -19.55 15.06 15.99
C LEU A 531 -18.71 16.34 16.13
N LEU A 532 -19.13 17.44 15.49
CA LEU A 532 -18.47 18.74 15.67
C LEU A 532 -18.59 19.22 17.13
N GLU A 533 -19.76 19.08 17.75
CA GLU A 533 -19.97 19.45 19.14
C GLU A 533 -19.17 18.58 20.11
N GLN A 534 -19.09 17.25 19.83
CA GLN A 534 -18.40 16.31 20.71
C GLN A 534 -16.87 16.42 20.63
N TYR A 535 -16.32 16.57 19.41
CA TYR A 535 -14.87 16.46 19.19
C TYR A 535 -14.22 17.82 18.86
N ILE A 536 -14.73 18.53 17.85
CA ILE A 536 -14.05 19.74 17.38
C ILE A 536 -14.29 20.95 18.31
N ALA A 537 -15.51 21.10 18.85
CA ALA A 537 -15.83 22.19 19.77
C ALA A 537 -15.20 22.03 21.18
N THR A 538 -14.50 20.91 21.41
CA THR A 538 -13.80 20.59 22.67
C THR A 538 -12.28 20.62 22.53
N LEU A 539 -11.76 20.91 21.33
CA LEU A 539 -10.33 21.10 21.09
C LEU A 539 -9.81 22.35 21.84
N PRO A 540 -8.51 22.35 22.25
CA PRO A 540 -7.89 23.45 22.99
C PRO A 540 -7.77 24.74 22.21
#